data_89e60add2ab8a138b134af8c5a024d6d
#
_entry.id   89e60add2ab8a138b134af8c5a024d6d
#
_cell.length_a   1.000
_cell.length_b   1.000
_cell.length_c   1.000
_cell.angle_alpha   90.00
_cell.angle_beta   90.00
_cell.angle_gamma   90.00
#
_symmetry.space_group_name_H-M   'P 1'
#
loop_
_entity.id
_entity.type
_entity.pdbx_description
1 polymer ?
#
loop_
_entity_poly.entity_id
_entity_poly.type
_entity_poly.pdbx_seq_one_letter_code
_entity_poly.pdbx_strand_id
1 'polypeptide(L)'
;MEKLAGDYPIVADILEYRKLSKLKSTYADGLSNFIDATGKIHTTFHQTITATGRLSSTDPNLQNIPIRMELGKMIRKVFHPMPGDLFVDSDYSQIELRLLAHMSGDEQLIEAFRKNQDIHRSTASKVFHVPFDEVTDLQRRNAKAVNFGIVYGISAYGLSQDLNIGTKEAQGFIDSYFETYPKIKEFLDNTVAQAKEKGYTRTLFGRIRPIPELSSGNFMTRQFGERVAMNAPIQGTAADIIKIAMIRVHDRLIREHFRSRLILQVHDELLIETAEEEKEK
;
A
#
# COMPACT_ATOMS: atom_id res chain seq x y z
N MET A 1 10.18 19.89 9.36
CA MET A 1 11.00 20.50 8.29
C MET A 1 10.12 20.88 7.09
N GLU A 2 9.34 19.98 6.48
CA GLU A 2 8.51 20.31 5.30
C GLU A 2 7.62 21.54 5.48
N LYS A 3 6.98 21.70 6.66
CA LYS A 3 6.14 22.88 6.97
C LYS A 3 6.90 24.21 6.98
N LEU A 4 8.20 24.18 7.18
CA LEU A 4 9.04 25.38 7.23
C LEU A 4 9.66 25.72 5.85
N ALA A 5 9.52 24.85 4.88
CA ALA A 5 10.12 25.02 3.56
C ALA A 5 9.50 26.21 2.78
N GLY A 6 8.23 26.55 3.06
CA GLY A 6 7.58 27.72 2.47
C GLY A 6 8.08 29.06 3.03
N ASP A 7 8.48 29.06 4.30
CA ASP A 7 8.92 30.27 5.00
C ASP A 7 10.44 30.49 4.92
N TYR A 8 11.20 29.41 4.76
CA TYR A 8 12.67 29.44 4.78
C TYR A 8 13.26 28.68 3.58
N PRO A 9 13.77 29.39 2.56
CA PRO A 9 14.35 28.77 1.36
C PRO A 9 15.43 27.71 1.65
N ILE A 10 16.31 27.97 2.66
CA ILE A 10 17.35 27.02 3.07
C ILE A 10 16.77 25.64 3.50
N VAL A 11 15.55 25.63 4.03
CA VAL A 11 14.88 24.37 4.44
C VAL A 11 14.50 23.56 3.20
N ALA A 12 14.03 24.21 2.13
CA ALA A 12 13.74 23.56 0.85
C ALA A 12 15.02 22.94 0.27
N ASP A 13 16.13 23.68 0.25
CA ASP A 13 17.45 23.21 -0.24
C ASP A 13 17.93 21.99 0.57
N ILE A 14 17.81 22.03 1.89
CA ILE A 14 18.17 20.91 2.78
C ILE A 14 17.30 19.66 2.48
N LEU A 15 16.00 19.84 2.27
CA LEU A 15 15.10 18.73 1.94
C LEU A 15 15.45 18.12 0.58
N GLU A 16 15.74 18.96 -0.41
CA GLU A 16 16.18 18.49 -1.74
C GLU A 16 17.54 17.78 -1.66
N TYR A 17 18.52 18.35 -0.98
CA TYR A 17 19.83 17.72 -0.75
C TYR A 17 19.68 16.34 -0.10
N ARG A 18 18.89 16.21 0.95
CA ARG A 18 18.65 14.92 1.63
C ARG A 18 18.02 13.89 0.71
N LYS A 19 17.09 14.32 -0.14
CA LYS A 19 16.42 13.50 -1.14
C LYS A 19 17.40 12.99 -2.20
N LEU A 20 18.21 13.89 -2.78
CA LEU A 20 19.21 13.55 -3.78
C LEU A 20 20.34 12.68 -3.19
N SER A 21 20.82 13.04 -2.00
CA SER A 21 21.85 12.28 -1.28
C SER A 21 21.41 10.85 -0.99
N LYS A 22 20.14 10.65 -0.58
CA LYS A 22 19.58 9.32 -0.39
C LYS A 22 19.48 8.53 -1.71
N LEU A 23 19.04 9.17 -2.79
CA LEU A 23 18.98 8.51 -4.11
C LEU A 23 20.38 8.09 -4.57
N LYS A 24 21.36 8.98 -4.44
CA LYS A 24 22.73 8.68 -4.81
C LYS A 24 23.29 7.53 -3.97
N SER A 25 23.30 7.67 -2.66
CA SER A 25 23.97 6.70 -1.76
C SER A 25 23.30 5.33 -1.74
N THR A 26 21.96 5.27 -1.77
CA THR A 26 21.24 4.00 -1.65
C THR A 26 21.08 3.29 -2.98
N TYR A 27 20.84 4.04 -4.05
CA TYR A 27 20.48 3.42 -5.34
C TYR A 27 21.58 3.60 -6.41
N ALA A 28 22.09 4.81 -6.67
CA ALA A 28 23.08 4.98 -7.72
C ALA A 28 24.43 4.32 -7.37
N ASP A 29 24.98 4.63 -6.20
CA ASP A 29 26.25 4.06 -5.74
C ASP A 29 26.01 2.71 -5.02
N GLY A 30 24.94 2.61 -4.25
CA GLY A 30 24.67 1.45 -3.39
C GLY A 30 24.36 0.18 -4.15
N LEU A 31 23.50 0.24 -5.19
CA LEU A 31 23.12 -0.96 -5.97
C LEU A 31 24.28 -1.60 -6.70
N SER A 32 25.26 -0.79 -7.16
CA SER A 32 26.42 -1.33 -7.88
C SER A 32 27.24 -2.33 -7.05
N ASN A 33 27.22 -2.21 -5.71
CA ASN A 33 27.96 -3.09 -4.80
C ASN A 33 27.30 -4.49 -4.68
N PHE A 34 26.06 -4.64 -5.16
CA PHE A 34 25.29 -5.89 -5.10
C PHE A 34 25.23 -6.61 -6.46
N ILE A 35 25.86 -6.08 -7.49
CA ILE A 35 25.93 -6.73 -8.80
C ILE A 35 26.90 -7.89 -8.71
N ASP A 36 26.43 -9.09 -8.99
CA ASP A 36 27.25 -10.29 -9.02
C ASP A 36 28.04 -10.45 -10.34
N ALA A 37 28.84 -11.51 -10.43
CA ALA A 37 29.65 -11.79 -11.61
C ALA A 37 28.82 -12.07 -12.89
N THR A 38 27.52 -12.32 -12.77
CA THR A 38 26.58 -12.53 -13.88
C THR A 38 25.82 -11.25 -14.27
N GLY A 39 26.09 -10.13 -13.59
CA GLY A 39 25.40 -8.85 -13.79
C GLY A 39 24.04 -8.76 -13.12
N LYS A 40 23.72 -9.65 -12.16
CA LYS A 40 22.46 -9.69 -11.45
C LYS A 40 22.56 -9.13 -10.03
N ILE A 41 21.43 -8.67 -9.52
CA ILE A 41 21.25 -8.24 -8.13
C ILE A 41 20.28 -9.20 -7.45
N HIS A 42 20.67 -9.75 -6.32
CA HIS A 42 19.86 -10.65 -5.50
C HIS A 42 19.54 -10.00 -4.17
N THR A 43 18.25 -9.86 -3.85
CA THR A 43 17.78 -9.41 -2.53
C THR A 43 17.57 -10.59 -1.59
N THR A 44 17.62 -10.33 -0.31
CA THR A 44 17.18 -11.27 0.72
C THR A 44 15.76 -10.94 1.16
N PHE A 45 14.82 -11.88 0.98
CA PHE A 45 13.46 -11.75 1.48
C PHE A 45 13.32 -12.34 2.88
N HIS A 46 12.72 -11.56 3.78
CA HIS A 46 12.39 -11.99 5.14
C HIS A 46 10.88 -12.24 5.28
N GLN A 47 10.51 -13.42 5.74
CA GLN A 47 9.11 -13.82 5.90
C GLN A 47 8.54 -13.52 7.29
N THR A 48 9.39 -13.23 8.29
CA THR A 48 9.03 -13.17 9.71
C THR A 48 9.26 -11.81 10.36
N ILE A 49 9.75 -10.81 9.62
CA ILE A 49 10.08 -9.49 10.16
C ILE A 49 8.83 -8.63 10.33
N THR A 50 7.95 -8.60 9.32
CA THR A 50 6.79 -7.71 9.35
C THR A 50 5.68 -8.31 10.20
N ALA A 51 5.07 -7.48 11.03
CA ALA A 51 3.98 -7.92 11.89
C ALA A 51 2.65 -8.19 11.15
N THR A 52 2.51 -7.73 9.90
CA THR A 52 1.34 -7.95 9.04
C THR A 52 1.44 -9.20 8.18
N GLY A 53 2.61 -9.86 8.15
CA GLY A 53 2.87 -11.00 7.27
C GLY A 53 3.33 -10.63 5.85
N ARG A 54 3.49 -9.33 5.54
CA ARG A 54 4.17 -8.92 4.30
C ARG A 54 5.61 -9.43 4.29
N LEU A 55 6.18 -9.64 3.11
CA LEU A 55 7.62 -9.81 2.97
C LEU A 55 8.32 -8.47 3.20
N SER A 56 9.53 -8.51 3.70
CA SER A 56 10.47 -7.39 3.63
C SER A 56 11.71 -7.82 2.86
N SER A 57 12.42 -6.85 2.30
CA SER A 57 13.55 -7.05 1.39
C SER A 57 14.75 -6.26 1.90
N THR A 58 15.93 -6.90 1.97
CA THR A 58 17.19 -6.26 2.38
C THR A 58 18.35 -6.75 1.52
N ASP A 59 19.43 -6.03 1.51
CA ASP A 59 20.74 -6.36 0.94
C ASP A 59 20.69 -6.75 -0.55
N PRO A 60 20.19 -5.85 -1.43
CA PRO A 60 19.59 -4.54 -1.22
C PRO A 60 18.05 -4.63 -1.07
N ASN A 61 17.41 -3.57 -0.54
CA ASN A 61 15.95 -3.49 -0.53
C ASN A 61 15.42 -3.14 -1.93
N LEU A 62 14.91 -4.13 -2.66
CA LEU A 62 14.33 -3.95 -4.00
C LEU A 62 12.84 -3.61 -3.97
N GLN A 63 12.16 -3.67 -2.82
CA GLN A 63 10.75 -3.32 -2.69
C GLN A 63 10.50 -1.80 -2.59
N ASN A 64 11.55 -1.00 -2.36
CA ASN A 64 11.43 0.44 -2.10
C ASN A 64 12.12 1.31 -3.17
N ILE A 65 12.33 0.81 -4.37
CA ILE A 65 12.91 1.60 -5.47
C ILE A 65 11.94 2.73 -5.83
N PRO A 66 12.36 4.01 -5.78
CA PRO A 66 11.47 5.15 -5.98
C PRO A 66 10.81 5.15 -7.35
N ILE A 67 9.50 5.46 -7.39
CA ILE A 67 8.71 5.56 -8.63
C ILE A 67 8.14 6.97 -8.88
N ARG A 68 7.96 7.76 -7.81
CA ARG A 68 7.26 9.06 -7.93
C ARG A 68 8.14 10.19 -8.47
N MET A 69 9.45 10.07 -8.35
CA MET A 69 10.41 11.08 -8.78
C MET A 69 10.99 10.70 -10.13
N GLU A 70 11.25 11.67 -11.00
CA GLU A 70 11.87 11.42 -12.31
C GLU A 70 13.23 10.71 -12.18
N LEU A 71 14.10 11.16 -11.26
CA LEU A 71 15.36 10.47 -10.97
C LEU A 71 15.16 9.04 -10.45
N GLY A 72 14.08 8.81 -9.66
CA GLY A 72 13.73 7.46 -9.20
C GLY A 72 13.29 6.55 -10.36
N LYS A 73 12.53 7.09 -11.30
CA LYS A 73 12.16 6.36 -12.53
C LYS A 73 13.39 5.99 -13.37
N MET A 74 14.41 6.87 -13.42
CA MET A 74 15.66 6.56 -14.11
C MET A 74 16.39 5.38 -13.45
N ILE A 75 16.38 5.29 -12.12
CA ILE A 75 16.95 4.14 -11.39
C ILE A 75 16.27 2.85 -11.79
N ARG A 76 14.94 2.84 -11.94
CA ARG A 76 14.22 1.64 -12.40
C ARG A 76 14.62 1.18 -13.80
N LYS A 77 15.01 2.11 -14.69
CA LYS A 77 15.43 1.81 -16.05
C LYS A 77 16.78 1.08 -16.16
N VAL A 78 17.55 0.98 -15.08
CA VAL A 78 18.82 0.22 -15.10
C VAL A 78 18.58 -1.29 -14.95
N PHE A 79 17.39 -1.69 -14.52
CA PHE A 79 17.03 -3.10 -14.45
C PHE A 79 16.47 -3.56 -15.80
N HIS A 80 17.15 -4.52 -16.40
CA HIS A 80 16.77 -5.09 -17.68
C HIS A 80 16.52 -6.59 -17.53
N PRO A 81 15.55 -7.16 -18.25
CA PRO A 81 15.43 -8.61 -18.35
C PRO A 81 16.62 -9.19 -19.13
N MET A 82 16.79 -10.49 -19.11
CA MET A 82 17.78 -11.18 -19.96
C MET A 82 17.50 -10.91 -21.44
N PRO A 83 18.52 -10.91 -22.32
CA PRO A 83 18.30 -10.77 -23.75
C PRO A 83 17.27 -11.77 -24.30
N GLY A 84 16.24 -11.26 -24.97
CA GLY A 84 15.12 -12.06 -25.49
C GLY A 84 14.01 -12.33 -24.47
N ASP A 85 14.10 -11.75 -23.28
CA ASP A 85 13.05 -11.78 -22.27
C ASP A 85 12.48 -10.38 -22.04
N LEU A 86 11.36 -10.30 -21.33
CA LEU A 86 10.72 -9.06 -20.91
C LEU A 86 10.25 -9.17 -19.46
N PHE A 87 9.96 -8.05 -18.83
CA PHE A 87 9.30 -8.04 -17.53
C PHE A 87 7.78 -7.99 -17.70
N VAL A 88 7.09 -8.95 -17.06
CA VAL A 88 5.65 -8.90 -16.86
C VAL A 88 5.41 -8.60 -15.39
N ASP A 89 4.73 -7.49 -15.14
CA ASP A 89 4.32 -7.06 -13.80
C ASP A 89 2.83 -7.26 -13.62
N SER A 90 2.45 -7.97 -12.57
CA SER A 90 1.05 -8.26 -12.23
C SER A 90 0.72 -7.72 -10.86
N ASP A 91 -0.11 -6.66 -10.83
CA ASP A 91 -0.52 -5.95 -9.63
C ASP A 91 -1.99 -6.23 -9.27
N TYR A 92 -2.25 -6.42 -7.97
CA TYR A 92 -3.61 -6.42 -7.44
C TYR A 92 -4.12 -4.98 -7.28
N SER A 93 -4.85 -4.51 -8.27
CA SER A 93 -5.46 -3.18 -8.22
C SER A 93 -6.28 -2.96 -6.95
N GLN A 94 -5.75 -2.13 -6.06
CA GLN A 94 -6.42 -1.66 -4.83
C GLN A 94 -6.91 -2.78 -3.91
N ILE A 95 -6.10 -3.81 -3.69
CA ILE A 95 -6.48 -5.00 -2.92
C ILE A 95 -7.00 -4.66 -1.51
N GLU A 96 -6.40 -3.70 -0.81
CA GLU A 96 -6.83 -3.32 0.54
C GLU A 96 -8.24 -2.73 0.57
N LEU A 97 -8.62 -1.91 -0.42
CA LEU A 97 -9.99 -1.37 -0.53
C LEU A 97 -11.00 -2.45 -0.95
N ARG A 98 -10.60 -3.40 -1.79
CA ARG A 98 -11.43 -4.57 -2.14
C ARG A 98 -11.66 -5.45 -0.92
N LEU A 99 -10.65 -5.64 -0.10
CA LEU A 99 -10.77 -6.38 1.16
C LEU A 99 -11.64 -5.64 2.17
N LEU A 100 -11.48 -4.32 2.30
CA LEU A 100 -12.35 -3.51 3.15
C LEU A 100 -13.82 -3.65 2.72
N ALA A 101 -14.11 -3.57 1.41
CA ALA A 101 -15.45 -3.77 0.86
C ALA A 101 -16.01 -5.16 1.22
N HIS A 102 -15.21 -6.21 1.01
CA HIS A 102 -15.61 -7.60 1.28
C HIS A 102 -15.82 -7.85 2.77
N MET A 103 -14.91 -7.43 3.63
CA MET A 103 -14.94 -7.69 5.07
C MET A 103 -16.01 -6.88 5.79
N SER A 104 -16.30 -5.66 5.34
CA SER A 104 -17.37 -4.83 5.88
C SER A 104 -18.76 -5.25 5.34
N GLY A 105 -18.80 -5.88 4.17
CA GLY A 105 -20.04 -6.16 3.46
C GLY A 105 -20.77 -4.90 2.99
N ASP A 106 -20.05 -3.80 2.77
CA ASP A 106 -20.64 -2.56 2.28
C ASP A 106 -21.04 -2.69 0.82
N GLU A 107 -22.33 -2.75 0.56
CA GLU A 107 -22.87 -3.01 -0.78
C GLU A 107 -22.52 -1.93 -1.79
N GLN A 108 -22.45 -0.66 -1.35
CA GLN A 108 -22.13 0.45 -2.25
C GLN A 108 -20.67 0.38 -2.73
N LEU A 109 -19.76 0.02 -1.82
CA LEU A 109 -18.35 -0.14 -2.16
C LEU A 109 -18.14 -1.41 -3.02
N ILE A 110 -18.82 -2.51 -2.68
CA ILE A 110 -18.80 -3.76 -3.47
C ILE A 110 -19.30 -3.51 -4.89
N GLU A 111 -20.42 -2.80 -5.04
CA GLU A 111 -21.01 -2.53 -6.35
C GLU A 111 -20.13 -1.62 -7.22
N ALA A 112 -19.46 -0.62 -6.64
CA ALA A 112 -18.50 0.21 -7.35
C ALA A 112 -17.35 -0.64 -7.94
N PHE A 113 -16.85 -1.61 -7.18
CA PHE A 113 -15.83 -2.55 -7.69
C PHE A 113 -16.38 -3.52 -8.75
N ARG A 114 -17.61 -4.04 -8.59
CA ARG A 114 -18.24 -4.92 -9.59
C ARG A 114 -18.48 -4.22 -10.92
N LYS A 115 -18.80 -2.93 -10.89
CA LYS A 115 -18.97 -2.08 -12.08
C LYS A 115 -17.65 -1.58 -12.65
N ASN A 116 -16.52 -1.97 -12.08
CA ASN A 116 -15.19 -1.52 -12.48
C ASN A 116 -15.05 0.01 -12.53
N GLN A 117 -15.77 0.71 -11.63
CA GLN A 117 -15.73 2.16 -11.52
C GLN A 117 -14.40 2.63 -10.88
N ASP A 118 -14.00 3.84 -11.20
CA ASP A 118 -12.94 4.53 -10.45
C ASP A 118 -13.41 4.77 -9.00
N ILE A 119 -12.91 3.95 -8.07
CA ILE A 119 -13.36 3.96 -6.68
C ILE A 119 -13.14 5.30 -5.98
N HIS A 120 -12.07 6.02 -6.34
CA HIS A 120 -11.80 7.34 -5.76
C HIS A 120 -12.75 8.39 -6.31
N ARG A 121 -13.09 8.32 -7.60
CA ARG A 121 -14.09 9.18 -8.21
C ARG A 121 -15.49 8.86 -7.67
N SER A 122 -15.82 7.59 -7.51
CA SER A 122 -17.10 7.15 -6.92
C SER A 122 -17.24 7.65 -5.47
N THR A 123 -16.20 7.52 -4.65
CA THR A 123 -16.18 8.07 -3.30
C THR A 123 -16.31 9.60 -3.31
N ALA A 124 -15.56 10.29 -4.19
CA ALA A 124 -15.64 11.75 -4.31
C ALA A 124 -17.04 12.22 -4.66
N SER A 125 -17.68 11.59 -5.65
CA SER A 125 -19.06 11.91 -6.06
C SER A 125 -20.02 11.88 -4.87
N LYS A 126 -19.90 10.87 -4.00
CA LYS A 126 -20.77 10.69 -2.85
C LYS A 126 -20.43 11.63 -1.70
N VAL A 127 -19.15 11.73 -1.33
CA VAL A 127 -18.67 12.55 -0.20
C VAL A 127 -18.86 14.04 -0.46
N PHE A 128 -18.68 14.48 -1.70
CA PHE A 128 -18.83 15.91 -2.10
C PHE A 128 -20.21 16.21 -2.70
N HIS A 129 -21.10 15.21 -2.81
CA HIS A 129 -22.45 15.35 -3.38
C HIS A 129 -22.46 15.96 -4.79
N VAL A 130 -21.53 15.53 -5.64
CA VAL A 130 -21.43 15.96 -7.04
C VAL A 130 -21.66 14.77 -7.99
N PRO A 131 -22.22 14.99 -9.20
CA PRO A 131 -22.33 13.92 -10.19
C PRO A 131 -20.98 13.28 -10.49
N PHE A 132 -20.95 11.98 -10.77
CA PHE A 132 -19.72 11.22 -10.99
C PHE A 132 -18.83 11.84 -12.08
N ASP A 133 -19.43 12.31 -13.16
CA ASP A 133 -18.72 12.88 -14.31
C ASP A 133 -18.22 14.32 -14.04
N GLU A 134 -18.77 15.00 -13.04
CA GLU A 134 -18.39 16.35 -12.62
C GLU A 134 -17.33 16.38 -11.53
N VAL A 135 -16.90 15.21 -11.02
CA VAL A 135 -15.86 15.12 -10.01
C VAL A 135 -14.55 15.67 -10.55
N THR A 136 -14.04 16.72 -9.90
CA THR A 136 -12.74 17.33 -10.24
C THR A 136 -11.57 16.46 -9.81
N ASP A 137 -10.40 16.67 -10.41
CA ASP A 137 -9.16 15.95 -10.02
C ASP A 137 -8.76 16.23 -8.59
N LEU A 138 -9.05 17.42 -8.06
CA LEU A 138 -8.81 17.76 -6.65
C LEU A 138 -9.72 16.92 -5.73
N GLN A 139 -11.01 16.86 -6.00
CA GLN A 139 -11.95 16.05 -5.23
C GLN A 139 -11.61 14.57 -5.29
N ARG A 140 -11.25 14.06 -6.47
CA ARG A 140 -10.78 12.67 -6.62
C ARG A 140 -9.51 12.40 -5.80
N ARG A 141 -8.55 13.33 -5.80
CA ARG A 141 -7.32 13.23 -5.00
C ARG A 141 -7.63 13.24 -3.50
N ASN A 142 -8.53 14.11 -3.05
CA ASN A 142 -8.95 14.19 -1.65
C ASN A 142 -9.66 12.90 -1.23
N ALA A 143 -10.59 12.40 -2.04
CA ALA A 143 -11.25 11.13 -1.80
C ALA A 143 -10.27 9.94 -1.79
N LYS A 144 -9.22 9.97 -2.61
CA LYS A 144 -8.15 8.97 -2.55
C LYS A 144 -7.43 8.99 -1.21
N ALA A 145 -7.10 10.16 -0.68
CA ALA A 145 -6.47 10.29 0.63
C ALA A 145 -7.41 9.80 1.76
N VAL A 146 -8.71 10.11 1.68
CA VAL A 146 -9.71 9.59 2.63
C VAL A 146 -9.81 8.07 2.55
N ASN A 147 -9.99 7.49 1.35
CA ASN A 147 -10.10 6.05 1.16
C ASN A 147 -8.92 5.27 1.77
N PHE A 148 -7.69 5.71 1.49
CA PHE A 148 -6.51 5.08 2.09
C PHE A 148 -6.39 5.41 3.57
N GLY A 149 -6.67 6.65 3.95
CA GLY A 149 -6.64 7.07 5.34
C GLY A 149 -7.53 6.21 6.24
N ILE A 150 -8.75 5.91 5.80
CA ILE A 150 -9.70 5.06 6.55
C ILE A 150 -9.12 3.65 6.75
N VAL A 151 -8.54 3.03 5.71
CA VAL A 151 -7.88 1.71 5.84
C VAL A 151 -6.77 1.72 6.90
N TYR A 152 -6.07 2.85 7.05
CA TYR A 152 -4.99 3.01 8.03
C TYR A 152 -5.43 3.63 9.36
N GLY A 153 -6.73 3.86 9.55
CA GLY A 153 -7.28 4.47 10.76
C GLY A 153 -6.83 5.92 10.98
N ILE A 154 -6.78 6.71 9.89
CA ILE A 154 -6.31 8.10 9.95
C ILE A 154 -7.20 8.95 10.87
N SER A 155 -6.57 9.85 11.64
CA SER A 155 -7.29 10.88 12.40
C SER A 155 -7.59 12.11 11.53
N ALA A 156 -8.56 12.93 11.94
CA ALA A 156 -8.84 14.19 11.27
C ALA A 156 -7.60 15.11 11.22
N TYR A 157 -6.76 15.08 12.25
CA TYR A 157 -5.49 15.79 12.23
C TYR A 157 -4.52 15.22 11.18
N GLY A 158 -4.37 13.91 11.09
CA GLY A 158 -3.53 13.29 10.07
C GLY A 158 -4.00 13.65 8.65
N LEU A 159 -5.29 13.49 8.38
CA LEU A 159 -5.88 13.82 7.08
C LEU A 159 -5.74 15.31 6.75
N SER A 160 -5.90 16.21 7.74
CA SER A 160 -5.72 17.64 7.54
C SER A 160 -4.29 18.00 7.09
N GLN A 161 -3.28 17.29 7.62
CA GLN A 161 -1.89 17.47 7.21
C GLN A 161 -1.63 16.94 5.80
N ASP A 162 -2.20 15.79 5.46
CA ASP A 162 -2.01 15.17 4.13
C ASP A 162 -2.66 15.99 3.02
N LEU A 163 -3.80 16.63 3.30
CA LEU A 163 -4.55 17.43 2.34
C LEU A 163 -4.23 18.93 2.41
N ASN A 164 -3.49 19.37 3.42
CA ASN A 164 -3.23 20.80 3.71
C ASN A 164 -4.52 21.62 3.87
N ILE A 165 -5.47 21.11 4.66
CA ILE A 165 -6.78 21.72 4.97
C ILE A 165 -6.96 21.87 6.49
N GLY A 166 -8.04 22.54 6.91
CA GLY A 166 -8.42 22.64 8.32
C GLY A 166 -8.82 21.28 8.92
N THR A 167 -8.50 21.06 10.21
CA THR A 167 -8.85 19.80 10.91
C THR A 167 -10.37 19.58 10.96
N LYS A 168 -11.17 20.65 11.07
CA LYS A 168 -12.63 20.58 11.04
C LYS A 168 -13.15 20.10 9.67
N GLU A 169 -12.55 20.59 8.59
CA GLU A 169 -12.89 20.18 7.23
C GLU A 169 -12.50 18.71 6.97
N ALA A 170 -11.30 18.31 7.43
CA ALA A 170 -10.87 16.92 7.37
C ALA A 170 -11.81 15.98 8.16
N GLN A 171 -12.29 16.41 9.33
CA GLN A 171 -13.30 15.66 10.08
C GLN A 171 -14.59 15.53 9.28
N GLY A 172 -15.06 16.60 8.63
CA GLY A 172 -16.23 16.56 7.77
C GLY A 172 -16.11 15.54 6.64
N PHE A 173 -14.93 15.40 6.01
CA PHE A 173 -14.69 14.37 5.00
C PHE A 173 -14.77 12.94 5.55
N ILE A 174 -14.23 12.71 6.76
CA ILE A 174 -14.32 11.41 7.44
C ILE A 174 -15.77 11.09 7.79
N ASP A 175 -16.52 12.06 8.32
CA ASP A 175 -17.93 11.88 8.70
C ASP A 175 -18.78 11.57 7.46
N SER A 176 -18.66 12.35 6.38
CA SER A 176 -19.36 12.10 5.11
C SER A 176 -18.98 10.75 4.48
N TYR A 177 -17.74 10.31 4.64
CA TYR A 177 -17.33 8.97 4.21
C TYR A 177 -18.08 7.88 4.98
N PHE A 178 -18.17 7.98 6.30
CA PHE A 178 -18.86 7.00 7.11
C PHE A 178 -20.38 7.08 7.01
N GLU A 179 -20.95 8.24 6.72
CA GLU A 179 -22.36 8.38 6.32
C GLU A 179 -22.65 7.64 5.00
N THR A 180 -21.71 7.76 4.05
CA THR A 180 -21.82 7.08 2.75
C THR A 180 -21.64 5.57 2.87
N TYR A 181 -20.71 5.12 3.71
CA TYR A 181 -20.32 3.72 3.88
C TYR A 181 -20.49 3.27 5.36
N PRO A 182 -21.72 3.20 5.89
CA PRO A 182 -21.95 2.94 7.32
C PRO A 182 -21.47 1.56 7.76
N LYS A 183 -21.51 0.56 6.89
CA LYS A 183 -21.01 -0.79 7.22
C LYS A 183 -19.50 -0.85 7.38
N ILE A 184 -18.76 0.06 6.75
CA ILE A 184 -17.32 0.18 6.97
C ILE A 184 -17.07 0.67 8.39
N LYS A 185 -17.78 1.70 8.84
CA LYS A 185 -17.66 2.19 10.22
C LYS A 185 -17.97 1.09 11.23
N GLU A 186 -19.09 0.40 11.06
CA GLU A 186 -19.50 -0.71 11.91
C GLU A 186 -18.41 -1.81 11.97
N PHE A 187 -17.86 -2.19 10.83
CA PHE A 187 -16.78 -3.19 10.74
C PHE A 187 -15.54 -2.76 11.51
N LEU A 188 -15.09 -1.51 11.33
CA LEU A 188 -13.90 -1.00 11.99
C LEU A 188 -14.10 -0.88 13.50
N ASP A 189 -15.23 -0.35 13.96
CA ASP A 189 -15.58 -0.23 15.37
C ASP A 189 -15.66 -1.61 16.05
N ASN A 190 -16.31 -2.58 15.41
CA ASN A 190 -16.40 -3.97 15.88
C ASN A 190 -15.03 -4.64 15.94
N THR A 191 -14.15 -4.37 14.95
CA THR A 191 -12.79 -4.91 14.92
C THR A 191 -11.97 -4.39 16.11
N VAL A 192 -12.07 -3.10 16.41
CA VAL A 192 -11.40 -2.51 17.59
C VAL A 192 -11.97 -3.07 18.88
N ALA A 193 -13.29 -3.18 19.01
CA ALA A 193 -13.94 -3.73 20.20
C ALA A 193 -13.49 -5.17 20.47
N GLN A 194 -13.51 -6.03 19.46
CA GLN A 194 -13.02 -7.42 19.58
C GLN A 194 -11.52 -7.50 19.88
N ALA A 195 -10.72 -6.59 19.31
CA ALA A 195 -9.28 -6.55 19.59
C ALA A 195 -8.99 -6.14 21.03
N LYS A 196 -9.77 -5.21 21.62
CA LYS A 196 -9.66 -4.84 23.04
C LYS A 196 -9.99 -6.00 23.97
N GLU A 197 -11.01 -6.81 23.62
CA GLU A 197 -11.40 -7.99 24.39
C GLU A 197 -10.37 -9.11 24.30
N LYS A 198 -9.91 -9.43 23.09
CA LYS A 198 -9.06 -10.60 22.82
C LYS A 198 -7.54 -10.32 22.94
N GLY A 199 -7.12 -9.07 22.88
CA GLY A 199 -5.71 -8.66 22.81
C GLY A 199 -5.05 -8.84 21.45
N TYR A 200 -5.81 -9.24 20.42
CA TYR A 200 -5.30 -9.46 19.06
C TYR A 200 -6.37 -9.26 17.99
N THR A 201 -5.93 -9.12 16.74
CA THR A 201 -6.77 -9.24 15.54
C THR A 201 -6.37 -10.45 14.70
N ARG A 202 -7.21 -10.80 13.72
CA ARG A 202 -7.00 -11.95 12.85
C ARG A 202 -7.34 -11.61 11.40
N THR A 203 -6.54 -12.15 10.45
CA THR A 203 -6.85 -12.10 9.01
C THR A 203 -7.95 -13.11 8.64
N LEU A 204 -8.50 -13.03 7.42
CA LEU A 204 -9.42 -14.03 6.89
C LEU A 204 -8.81 -15.44 6.81
N PHE A 205 -7.48 -15.54 6.71
CA PHE A 205 -6.75 -16.81 6.69
C PHE A 205 -6.25 -17.26 8.07
N GLY A 206 -6.68 -16.55 9.13
CA GLY A 206 -6.39 -16.97 10.50
C GLY A 206 -5.07 -16.47 11.07
N ARG A 207 -4.28 -15.65 10.36
CA ARG A 207 -3.07 -15.04 10.91
C ARG A 207 -3.41 -14.12 12.07
N ILE A 208 -2.78 -14.34 13.22
CA ILE A 208 -2.99 -13.57 14.45
C ILE A 208 -1.97 -12.45 14.54
N ARG A 209 -2.44 -11.25 14.90
CA ARG A 209 -1.62 -10.10 15.28
C ARG A 209 -1.95 -9.68 16.72
N PRO A 210 -1.09 -9.95 17.70
CA PRO A 210 -1.21 -9.40 19.04
C PRO A 210 -1.06 -7.87 19.03
N ILE A 211 -1.84 -7.17 19.87
CA ILE A 211 -1.82 -5.71 19.97
C ILE A 211 -1.78 -5.30 21.45
N PRO A 212 -0.62 -5.45 22.11
CA PRO A 212 -0.46 -5.11 23.53
C PRO A 212 -0.70 -3.62 23.80
N GLU A 213 -0.55 -2.76 22.79
CA GLU A 213 -0.79 -1.32 22.88
C GLU A 213 -2.20 -0.97 23.34
N LEU A 214 -3.20 -1.81 23.05
CA LEU A 214 -4.59 -1.60 23.46
C LEU A 214 -4.79 -1.58 24.98
N SER A 215 -3.91 -2.26 25.74
CA SER A 215 -3.92 -2.32 27.19
C SER A 215 -3.07 -1.25 27.87
N SER A 216 -2.42 -0.37 27.09
CA SER A 216 -1.51 0.66 27.65
C SER A 216 -2.26 1.70 28.46
N GLY A 217 -1.68 2.13 29.59
CA GLY A 217 -2.13 3.29 30.37
C GLY A 217 -2.01 4.61 29.61
N ASN A 218 -1.11 4.69 28.60
CA ASN A 218 -0.90 5.89 27.79
C ASN A 218 -1.95 6.00 26.69
N PHE A 219 -2.67 7.13 26.63
CA PHE A 219 -3.72 7.39 25.64
C PHE A 219 -3.22 7.32 24.19
N MET A 220 -2.07 7.92 23.89
CA MET A 220 -1.51 7.91 22.52
C MET A 220 -1.12 6.51 22.06
N THR A 221 -0.57 5.69 22.97
CA THR A 221 -0.25 4.29 22.69
C THR A 221 -1.52 3.48 22.44
N ARG A 222 -2.58 3.67 23.23
CA ARG A 222 -3.87 3.00 22.96
C ARG A 222 -4.47 3.40 21.63
N GLN A 223 -4.47 4.70 21.29
CA GLN A 223 -4.93 5.15 19.96
C GLN A 223 -4.12 4.55 18.82
N PHE A 224 -2.81 4.41 19.00
CA PHE A 224 -1.98 3.69 18.04
C PHE A 224 -2.41 2.23 17.91
N GLY A 225 -2.66 1.54 19.04
CA GLY A 225 -3.20 0.18 19.05
C GLY A 225 -4.53 0.04 18.32
N GLU A 226 -5.44 1.00 18.45
CA GLU A 226 -6.72 1.01 17.73
C GLU A 226 -6.51 1.11 16.21
N ARG A 227 -5.62 1.98 15.75
CA ARG A 227 -5.26 2.06 14.31
C ARG A 227 -4.64 0.76 13.80
N VAL A 228 -3.77 0.15 14.59
CA VAL A 228 -3.20 -1.17 14.27
C VAL A 228 -4.30 -2.23 14.17
N ALA A 229 -5.29 -2.22 15.08
CA ALA A 229 -6.41 -3.15 15.07
C ALA A 229 -7.27 -3.01 13.81
N MET A 230 -7.54 -1.79 13.36
CA MET A 230 -8.31 -1.53 12.13
C MET A 230 -7.57 -2.01 10.88
N ASN A 231 -6.28 -1.71 10.78
CA ASN A 231 -5.48 -1.98 9.57
C ASN A 231 -5.04 -3.45 9.46
N ALA A 232 -4.62 -4.08 10.55
CA ALA A 232 -3.93 -5.38 10.50
C ALA A 232 -4.74 -6.51 9.84
N PRO A 233 -6.07 -6.65 10.03
CA PRO A 233 -6.86 -7.66 9.33
C PRO A 233 -6.87 -7.45 7.81
N ILE A 234 -6.93 -6.21 7.35
CA ILE A 234 -6.99 -5.85 5.93
C ILE A 234 -5.63 -6.07 5.28
N GLN A 235 -4.59 -5.42 5.80
CA GLN A 235 -3.24 -5.52 5.28
C GLN A 235 -2.68 -6.94 5.38
N GLY A 236 -2.95 -7.63 6.50
CA GLY A 236 -2.52 -9.01 6.69
C GLY A 236 -3.23 -9.98 5.75
N THR A 237 -4.53 -9.79 5.47
CA THR A 237 -5.25 -10.60 4.49
C THR A 237 -4.71 -10.37 3.08
N ALA A 238 -4.38 -9.12 2.71
CA ALA A 238 -3.71 -8.82 1.45
C ALA A 238 -2.36 -9.56 1.33
N ALA A 239 -1.56 -9.57 2.42
CA ALA A 239 -0.30 -10.29 2.47
C ALA A 239 -0.47 -11.82 2.36
N ASP A 240 -1.55 -12.37 2.91
CA ASP A 240 -1.86 -13.81 2.77
C ASP A 240 -2.26 -14.15 1.32
N ILE A 241 -3.08 -13.31 0.69
CA ILE A 241 -3.52 -13.50 -0.70
C ILE A 241 -2.35 -13.46 -1.67
N ILE A 242 -1.47 -12.45 -1.58
CA ILE A 242 -0.34 -12.33 -2.50
C ILE A 242 0.65 -13.51 -2.34
N LYS A 243 0.84 -14.04 -1.13
CA LYS A 243 1.66 -15.23 -0.90
C LYS A 243 1.07 -16.47 -1.54
N ILE A 244 -0.25 -16.66 -1.44
CA ILE A 244 -0.95 -17.77 -2.11
C ILE A 244 -0.85 -17.62 -3.63
N ALA A 245 -1.04 -16.41 -4.15
CA ALA A 245 -0.90 -16.11 -5.58
C ALA A 245 0.52 -16.41 -6.07
N MET A 246 1.53 -15.95 -5.32
CA MET A 246 2.95 -16.20 -5.63
C MET A 246 3.27 -17.69 -5.76
N ILE A 247 2.79 -18.50 -4.80
CA ILE A 247 2.99 -19.97 -4.83
C ILE A 247 2.29 -20.58 -6.06
N ARG A 248 1.03 -20.19 -6.32
CA ARG A 248 0.26 -20.73 -7.45
C ARG A 248 0.87 -20.35 -8.80
N VAL A 249 1.37 -19.13 -8.95
CA VAL A 249 2.06 -18.67 -10.15
C VAL A 249 3.34 -19.49 -10.35
N HIS A 250 4.16 -19.60 -9.30
CA HIS A 250 5.40 -20.39 -9.35
C HIS A 250 5.15 -21.86 -9.74
N ASP A 251 4.19 -22.51 -9.06
CA ASP A 251 3.84 -23.91 -9.34
C ASP A 251 3.31 -24.11 -10.77
N ARG A 252 2.56 -23.13 -11.28
CA ARG A 252 2.07 -23.17 -12.66
C ARG A 252 3.21 -23.06 -13.65
N LEU A 253 4.13 -22.10 -13.47
CA LEU A 253 5.29 -21.94 -14.35
C LEU A 253 6.13 -23.22 -14.42
N ILE A 254 6.35 -23.89 -13.28
CA ILE A 254 7.08 -25.17 -13.26
C ILE A 254 6.30 -26.28 -13.94
N ARG A 255 5.01 -26.47 -13.57
CA ARG A 255 4.18 -27.58 -14.06
C ARG A 255 3.97 -27.52 -15.57
N GLU A 256 3.86 -26.34 -16.14
CA GLU A 256 3.63 -26.12 -17.57
C GLU A 256 4.95 -25.90 -18.33
N HIS A 257 6.10 -26.14 -17.68
CA HIS A 257 7.45 -26.06 -18.26
C HIS A 257 7.77 -24.71 -18.91
N PHE A 258 7.31 -23.61 -18.32
CA PHE A 258 7.68 -22.26 -18.74
C PHE A 258 9.17 -22.01 -18.52
N ARG A 259 9.82 -21.29 -19.44
CA ARG A 259 11.14 -20.71 -19.25
C ARG A 259 11.09 -19.45 -18.36
N SER A 260 9.94 -18.80 -18.35
CA SER A 260 9.64 -17.63 -17.53
C SER A 260 9.74 -17.92 -16.02
N ARG A 261 10.17 -16.94 -15.24
CA ARG A 261 10.43 -17.11 -13.81
C ARG A 261 9.86 -15.96 -12.98
N LEU A 262 9.21 -16.26 -11.87
CA LEU A 262 8.88 -15.29 -10.83
C LEU A 262 10.18 -14.85 -10.15
N ILE A 263 10.50 -13.56 -10.22
CA ILE A 263 11.78 -13.01 -9.72
C ILE A 263 11.64 -12.11 -8.51
N LEU A 264 10.53 -11.35 -8.39
CA LEU A 264 10.30 -10.46 -7.26
C LEU A 264 8.82 -10.45 -6.85
N GLN A 265 8.60 -10.21 -5.57
CA GLN A 265 7.33 -9.79 -5.01
C GLN A 265 7.52 -8.40 -4.39
N VAL A 266 6.71 -7.43 -4.78
CA VAL A 266 6.76 -6.06 -4.30
C VAL A 266 5.38 -5.64 -3.81
N HIS A 267 5.16 -5.62 -2.49
CA HIS A 267 3.89 -5.29 -1.83
C HIS A 267 2.70 -6.15 -2.30
N ASP A 268 1.99 -5.74 -3.34
CA ASP A 268 0.84 -6.38 -3.98
C ASP A 268 1.10 -6.75 -5.46
N GLU A 269 2.35 -6.64 -5.90
CA GLU A 269 2.83 -6.95 -7.24
C GLU A 269 3.66 -8.23 -7.28
N LEU A 270 3.58 -8.96 -8.41
CA LEU A 270 4.47 -10.06 -8.77
C LEU A 270 5.18 -9.71 -10.07
N LEU A 271 6.52 -9.68 -10.03
CA LEU A 271 7.35 -9.43 -11.21
C LEU A 271 7.90 -10.75 -11.76
N ILE A 272 7.62 -11.01 -13.03
CA ILE A 272 8.04 -12.21 -13.75
C ILE A 272 9.00 -11.80 -14.87
N GLU A 273 10.18 -12.42 -14.91
CA GLU A 273 11.05 -12.39 -16.08
C GLU A 273 10.51 -13.41 -17.07
N THR A 274 9.97 -12.92 -18.18
CA THR A 274 9.14 -13.69 -19.11
C THR A 274 9.83 -13.84 -20.47
N ALA A 275 9.94 -15.06 -20.94
CA ALA A 275 10.37 -15.33 -22.30
C ALA A 275 9.39 -14.70 -23.31
N GLU A 276 9.89 -14.00 -24.34
CA GLU A 276 9.02 -13.23 -25.24
C GLU A 276 7.95 -14.10 -25.91
N GLU A 277 8.27 -15.35 -26.21
CA GLU A 277 7.34 -16.34 -26.79
C GLU A 277 6.25 -16.84 -25.82
N GLU A 278 6.39 -16.52 -24.52
CA GLU A 278 5.46 -16.97 -23.46
C GLU A 278 4.55 -15.85 -22.93
N LYS A 279 4.75 -14.61 -23.38
CA LYS A 279 4.09 -13.42 -22.80
C LYS A 279 2.55 -13.41 -22.88
N GLU A 280 1.98 -14.15 -23.81
CA GLU A 280 0.52 -14.23 -24.02
C GLU A 280 -0.11 -15.48 -23.38
N LYS A 281 0.68 -16.33 -22.72
CA LYS A 281 0.22 -17.55 -22.04
C LYS A 281 -0.01 -17.33 -20.55
#